data_e87eedf2fb4c04d8f37d03587015a9a8
#
_entry.id   e87eedf2fb4c04d8f37d03587015a9a8
#
_cell.length_a   1.000
_cell.length_b   1.000
_cell.length_c   1.000
_cell.angle_alpha   90.00
_cell.angle_beta   90.00
_cell.angle_gamma   90.00
#
_symmetry.space_group_name_H-M   'P 1'
#
loop_
_entity.id
_entity.type
_entity.pdbx_description
1 polymer ?
#
loop_
_entity_poly.entity_id
_entity_poly.type
_entity_poly.pdbx_seq_one_letter_code
_entity_poly.pdbx_strand_id
1 'polypeptide(L)'
;MRHLTVALSFVAVASALAQPIDTTRTWVVNGDFEQWEGKSKLKRAGGIQYAKGWSSATSKKADLFSEVATVESTVSTPKNFAGEQMALSGSNYAGVRWWSYQNKEPRTYLQTQLKSKMKKDSLYCVRYYVSLGDLSKYATGELGAWFSKDKTEKEEPVSLTYEVTVPPVRTKIYNDMFSWQGVCGTYESKGNEEWMIIGNFAATEKTDNAKAKRPKGETRPQVFSAYYYIDNVEVYPVKNRSSCSCEQLKDAESEYIFSRKGVTPPGLKPKERAERQTIYF
;
A
#
# COMPACT_ATOMS: atom_id res chain seq x y z
N MET A 1 -23.09 49.81 -30.69
CA MET A 1 -22.88 49.12 -29.41
C MET A 1 -22.58 47.65 -29.70
N ARG A 2 -21.33 47.22 -29.53
CA ARG A 2 -20.94 45.81 -29.76
C ARG A 2 -20.96 45.08 -28.39
N HIS A 3 -21.87 44.14 -28.26
CA HIS A 3 -21.92 43.28 -27.08
C HIS A 3 -20.81 42.23 -27.15
N LEU A 4 -19.86 42.31 -26.22
CA LEU A 4 -18.79 41.34 -26.04
C LEU A 4 -19.31 40.23 -25.12
N THR A 5 -19.60 39.05 -25.68
CA THR A 5 -20.01 37.87 -24.89
C THR A 5 -18.74 37.15 -24.41
N VAL A 6 -18.48 37.22 -23.12
CA VAL A 6 -17.39 36.47 -22.50
C VAL A 6 -17.91 35.07 -22.19
N ALA A 7 -17.41 34.06 -22.91
CA ALA A 7 -17.68 32.67 -22.64
C ALA A 7 -16.78 32.22 -21.46
N LEU A 8 -17.38 31.95 -20.33
CA LEU A 8 -16.69 31.31 -19.17
C LEU A 8 -16.59 29.81 -19.45
N SER A 9 -15.40 29.34 -19.82
CA SER A 9 -15.11 27.91 -19.91
C SER A 9 -14.86 27.37 -18.52
N PHE A 10 -15.81 26.59 -17.98
CA PHE A 10 -15.61 25.78 -16.80
C PHE A 10 -14.71 24.58 -17.13
N VAL A 11 -13.47 24.63 -16.72
CA VAL A 11 -12.59 23.45 -16.71
C VAL A 11 -12.97 22.63 -15.48
N ALA A 12 -13.70 21.54 -15.67
CA ALA A 12 -13.94 20.55 -14.63
C ALA A 12 -12.61 19.85 -14.31
N VAL A 13 -12.02 20.16 -13.16
CA VAL A 13 -10.89 19.41 -12.60
C VAL A 13 -11.47 18.12 -12.02
N ALA A 14 -11.39 17.02 -12.77
CA ALA A 14 -11.68 15.71 -12.25
C ALA A 14 -10.63 15.38 -11.19
N SER A 15 -11.02 15.38 -9.93
CA SER A 15 -10.23 14.79 -8.85
C SER A 15 -10.06 13.31 -9.16
N ALA A 16 -8.81 12.85 -9.29
CA ALA A 16 -8.51 11.44 -9.48
C ALA A 16 -8.73 10.73 -8.14
N LEU A 17 -9.98 10.43 -7.82
CA LEU A 17 -10.30 9.48 -6.77
C LEU A 17 -9.74 8.12 -7.19
N ALA A 18 -9.10 7.42 -6.26
CA ALA A 18 -8.68 6.05 -6.51
C ALA A 18 -9.89 5.24 -6.93
N GLN A 19 -9.80 4.59 -8.08
CA GLN A 19 -10.89 3.74 -8.53
C GLN A 19 -10.97 2.51 -7.62
N PRO A 20 -12.17 2.13 -7.17
CA PRO A 20 -12.35 0.92 -6.40
C PRO A 20 -11.83 -0.29 -7.19
N ILE A 21 -11.35 -1.30 -6.47
CA ILE A 21 -10.87 -2.55 -7.07
C ILE A 21 -11.98 -3.18 -7.91
N ASP A 22 -11.66 -3.57 -9.14
CA ASP A 22 -12.51 -4.45 -9.92
C ASP A 22 -12.43 -5.88 -9.38
N THR A 23 -13.30 -6.19 -8.42
CA THR A 23 -13.37 -7.49 -7.74
C THR A 23 -13.75 -8.63 -8.69
N THR A 24 -14.30 -8.32 -9.87
CA THR A 24 -14.66 -9.32 -10.87
C THR A 24 -13.45 -9.77 -11.68
N ARG A 25 -12.48 -8.88 -11.88
CA ARG A 25 -11.26 -9.12 -12.64
C ARG A 25 -10.15 -9.72 -11.80
N THR A 26 -9.97 -9.23 -10.56
CA THR A 26 -8.83 -9.63 -9.73
C THR A 26 -8.94 -11.06 -9.18
N TRP A 27 -7.82 -11.75 -9.15
CA TRP A 27 -7.65 -13.07 -8.55
C TRP A 27 -7.30 -13.00 -7.06
N VAL A 28 -7.04 -11.82 -6.53
CA VAL A 28 -6.86 -11.61 -5.09
C VAL A 28 -8.23 -11.57 -4.43
N VAL A 29 -8.38 -12.36 -3.37
CA VAL A 29 -9.56 -12.28 -2.51
C VAL A 29 -9.35 -11.14 -1.53
N ASN A 30 -10.32 -10.21 -1.44
CA ASN A 30 -10.27 -9.12 -0.45
C ASN A 30 -9.00 -8.26 -0.55
N GLY A 31 -8.66 -7.80 -1.77
CA GLY A 31 -7.47 -6.98 -2.00
C GLY A 31 -7.55 -5.57 -1.40
N ASP A 32 -8.74 -5.13 -1.01
CA ASP A 32 -9.06 -3.90 -0.28
C ASP A 32 -9.17 -4.10 1.24
N PHE A 33 -8.96 -5.31 1.75
CA PHE A 33 -8.99 -5.68 3.17
C PHE A 33 -10.33 -5.45 3.89
N GLU A 34 -11.44 -5.23 3.18
CA GLU A 34 -12.74 -4.90 3.78
C GLU A 34 -13.52 -6.12 4.31
N GLN A 35 -13.17 -7.34 3.89
CA GLN A 35 -13.83 -8.54 4.35
C GLN A 35 -13.12 -9.15 5.55
N TRP A 36 -13.87 -9.31 6.64
CA TRP A 36 -13.37 -9.90 7.88
C TRP A 36 -13.50 -11.41 7.93
N GLU A 37 -12.57 -12.06 8.62
CA GLU A 37 -12.63 -13.46 8.97
C GLU A 37 -12.42 -13.62 10.48
N GLY A 38 -13.35 -14.33 11.14
CA GLY A 38 -13.28 -14.58 12.59
C GLY A 38 -13.97 -13.51 13.45
N LYS A 39 -13.62 -13.47 14.75
CA LYS A 39 -14.23 -12.56 15.72
C LYS A 39 -13.75 -11.11 15.56
N SER A 40 -14.67 -10.21 15.54
CA SER A 40 -14.60 -8.83 15.08
C SER A 40 -13.90 -7.81 15.99
N LYS A 41 -12.86 -8.16 16.76
CA LYS A 41 -12.20 -7.15 17.61
C LYS A 41 -10.70 -7.15 17.40
N LEU A 42 -10.25 -6.23 16.56
CA LEU A 42 -8.84 -5.95 16.39
C LEU A 42 -8.34 -5.12 17.59
N LYS A 43 -7.40 -5.67 18.37
CA LYS A 43 -6.92 -5.03 19.60
C LYS A 43 -5.46 -4.60 19.55
N ARG A 44 -4.67 -5.20 18.66
CA ARG A 44 -3.21 -5.00 18.62
C ARG A 44 -2.63 -5.35 17.25
N ALA A 45 -1.40 -4.93 17.03
CA ALA A 45 -0.59 -5.27 15.86
C ALA A 45 -0.48 -6.79 15.61
N GLY A 46 -0.21 -7.19 14.37
CA GLY A 46 -0.11 -8.59 13.95
C GLY A 46 -1.46 -9.21 13.59
N GLY A 47 -2.45 -8.41 13.22
CA GLY A 47 -3.83 -8.83 12.99
C GLY A 47 -4.21 -9.18 11.55
N ILE A 48 -3.27 -9.32 10.62
CA ILE A 48 -3.60 -9.53 9.20
C ILE A 48 -4.49 -10.75 8.92
N GLN A 49 -4.42 -11.79 9.76
CA GLN A 49 -5.24 -12.99 9.64
C GLN A 49 -6.75 -12.74 9.85
N TYR A 50 -7.14 -11.55 10.34
CA TYR A 50 -8.55 -11.15 10.41
C TYR A 50 -9.08 -10.57 9.10
N ALA A 51 -8.21 -10.21 8.16
CA ALA A 51 -8.61 -9.91 6.79
C ALA A 51 -8.77 -11.24 6.03
N LYS A 52 -9.98 -11.52 5.54
CA LYS A 52 -10.32 -12.76 4.85
C LYS A 52 -9.34 -13.04 3.71
N GLY A 53 -8.79 -14.26 3.68
CA GLY A 53 -7.87 -14.70 2.62
C GLY A 53 -6.43 -14.22 2.79
N TRP A 54 -6.09 -13.48 3.88
CA TRP A 54 -4.75 -12.99 4.12
C TRP A 54 -4.06 -13.67 5.29
N SER A 55 -2.75 -13.79 5.19
CA SER A 55 -1.89 -14.37 6.23
C SER A 55 -0.49 -13.75 6.16
N SER A 56 0.39 -14.17 7.05
CA SER A 56 1.82 -13.83 7.00
C SER A 56 2.65 -15.05 6.67
N ALA A 57 3.72 -14.86 5.90
CA ALA A 57 4.61 -15.93 5.47
C ALA A 57 5.64 -16.35 6.55
N THR A 58 5.76 -15.57 7.63
CA THR A 58 6.67 -15.82 8.74
C THR A 58 5.93 -15.71 10.08
N SER A 59 6.55 -16.11 11.18
CA SER A 59 5.96 -15.98 12.52
C SER A 59 5.70 -14.53 12.94
N LYS A 60 6.45 -13.56 12.43
CA LYS A 60 6.14 -12.14 12.62
C LYS A 60 5.03 -11.72 11.67
N LYS A 61 3.89 -11.45 12.24
CA LYS A 61 2.67 -11.15 11.47
C LYS A 61 2.66 -9.71 10.97
N ALA A 62 2.15 -9.53 9.76
CA ALA A 62 1.76 -8.24 9.23
C ALA A 62 0.52 -7.70 9.96
N ASP A 63 0.26 -6.41 9.82
CA ASP A 63 -0.79 -5.72 10.54
C ASP A 63 -2.03 -5.53 9.67
N LEU A 64 -3.19 -5.43 10.31
CA LEU A 64 -4.43 -4.94 9.75
C LEU A 64 -4.81 -3.68 10.53
N PHE A 65 -5.15 -2.61 9.83
CA PHE A 65 -5.70 -1.39 10.38
C PHE A 65 -7.16 -1.25 10.00
N SER A 66 -8.01 -0.84 10.94
CA SER A 66 -9.44 -0.82 10.72
C SER A 66 -10.14 0.17 11.66
N GLU A 67 -11.23 0.78 11.18
CA GLU A 67 -12.10 1.63 11.99
C GLU A 67 -12.82 0.86 13.12
N VAL A 68 -12.96 -0.47 12.98
CA VAL A 68 -13.55 -1.33 14.03
C VAL A 68 -12.57 -1.73 15.13
N ALA A 69 -11.33 -1.21 15.08
CA ALA A 69 -10.36 -1.46 16.14
C ALA A 69 -10.85 -0.93 17.49
N THR A 70 -10.74 -1.76 18.53
CA THR A 70 -11.23 -1.39 19.86
C THR A 70 -10.29 -0.51 20.67
N VAL A 71 -9.05 -0.37 20.20
CA VAL A 71 -8.01 0.44 20.85
C VAL A 71 -7.59 1.52 19.88
N GLU A 72 -8.08 2.72 20.12
CA GLU A 72 -7.71 3.90 19.34
C GLU A 72 -6.20 4.11 19.31
N SER A 73 -5.70 4.59 18.22
CA SER A 73 -4.27 4.88 17.96
C SER A 73 -3.31 3.71 17.95
N THR A 74 -3.73 2.48 18.19
CA THR A 74 -2.89 1.28 18.05
C THR A 74 -2.99 0.69 16.65
N VAL A 75 -4.17 0.23 16.25
CA VAL A 75 -4.44 -0.38 14.92
C VAL A 75 -5.73 0.16 14.31
N SER A 76 -6.18 1.31 14.74
CA SER A 76 -7.32 2.03 14.17
C SER A 76 -6.96 2.77 12.89
N THR A 77 -7.95 3.18 12.14
CA THR A 77 -7.86 4.11 11.02
C THR A 77 -8.64 5.37 11.36
N PRO A 78 -8.19 6.55 10.96
CA PRO A 78 -6.93 6.82 10.25
C PRO A 78 -5.68 6.84 11.14
N LYS A 79 -5.82 7.01 12.47
CA LYS A 79 -4.72 7.19 13.41
C LYS A 79 -4.33 5.88 14.08
N ASN A 80 -3.04 5.56 14.03
CA ASN A 80 -2.50 4.31 14.54
C ASN A 80 -1.05 4.43 15.03
N PHE A 81 -0.43 3.29 15.41
CA PHE A 81 0.93 3.29 15.95
C PHE A 81 2.02 3.71 14.95
N ALA A 82 1.78 3.59 13.64
CA ALA A 82 2.76 3.92 12.61
C ALA A 82 2.58 5.31 12.00
N GLY A 83 1.48 5.99 12.32
CA GLY A 83 1.18 7.32 11.82
C GLY A 83 -0.30 7.59 11.72
N GLU A 84 -0.68 8.32 10.69
CA GLU A 84 -2.05 8.67 10.38
C GLU A 84 -2.26 8.60 8.87
N GLN A 85 -3.15 7.71 8.41
CA GLN A 85 -3.46 7.49 7.00
C GLN A 85 -4.92 7.09 6.83
N MET A 86 -5.61 7.74 5.88
CA MET A 86 -6.92 7.29 5.42
C MET A 86 -6.75 6.07 4.51
N ALA A 87 -7.69 5.13 4.57
CA ALA A 87 -7.74 4.04 3.59
C ALA A 87 -7.81 4.61 2.17
N LEU A 88 -7.23 3.92 1.21
CA LEU A 88 -7.34 4.28 -0.21
C LEU A 88 -8.76 3.99 -0.72
N SER A 89 -9.34 2.88 -0.26
CA SER A 89 -10.73 2.53 -0.47
C SER A 89 -11.30 1.92 0.81
N GLY A 90 -12.58 2.11 1.07
CA GLY A 90 -13.22 1.59 2.28
C GLY A 90 -12.67 2.20 3.57
N SER A 91 -12.43 1.34 4.58
CA SER A 91 -12.05 1.74 5.94
C SER A 91 -10.81 1.02 6.47
N ASN A 92 -10.31 0.03 5.74
CA ASN A 92 -9.26 -0.87 6.19
C ASN A 92 -8.05 -0.85 5.25
N TYR A 93 -6.89 -1.20 5.77
CA TYR A 93 -5.68 -1.46 4.99
C TYR A 93 -4.70 -2.32 5.78
N ALA A 94 -3.76 -2.95 5.09
CA ALA A 94 -2.70 -3.72 5.72
C ALA A 94 -1.50 -2.85 6.09
N GLY A 95 -0.64 -3.36 6.98
CA GLY A 95 0.62 -2.74 7.34
C GLY A 95 1.77 -3.73 7.41
N VAL A 96 2.93 -3.30 6.92
CA VAL A 96 4.13 -4.14 6.82
C VAL A 96 5.40 -3.37 7.14
N ARG A 97 6.33 -4.04 7.81
CA ARG A 97 7.70 -3.56 7.97
C ARG A 97 8.59 -4.21 6.93
N TRP A 98 9.14 -3.44 6.02
CA TRP A 98 9.98 -3.98 4.94
C TRP A 98 11.48 -3.84 5.17
N TRP A 99 11.88 -2.99 6.09
CA TRP A 99 13.28 -2.85 6.49
C TRP A 99 13.40 -2.24 7.89
N SER A 100 14.47 -2.54 8.61
CA SER A 100 14.82 -1.87 9.86
C SER A 100 16.32 -1.65 9.95
N TYR A 101 16.70 -0.58 10.62
CA TYR A 101 18.11 -0.25 10.84
C TYR A 101 18.80 -1.37 11.64
N GLN A 102 19.93 -1.85 11.12
CA GLN A 102 20.68 -2.97 11.68
C GLN A 102 19.83 -4.25 11.89
N ASN A 103 18.78 -4.42 11.15
CA ASN A 103 17.85 -5.55 11.24
C ASN A 103 17.30 -5.81 12.67
N LYS A 104 17.18 -4.74 13.48
CA LYS A 104 16.71 -4.84 14.88
C LYS A 104 15.27 -5.29 15.01
N GLU A 105 14.46 -5.00 14.01
CA GLU A 105 13.06 -5.38 13.95
C GLU A 105 12.84 -6.28 12.72
N PRO A 106 12.19 -7.44 12.87
CA PRO A 106 12.00 -8.37 11.77
C PRO A 106 11.07 -7.77 10.70
N ARG A 107 11.31 -8.16 9.45
CA ARG A 107 10.40 -7.88 8.33
C ARG A 107 9.09 -8.63 8.51
N THR A 108 8.03 -8.06 7.93
CA THR A 108 6.74 -8.72 7.82
C THR A 108 6.33 -8.81 6.36
N TYR A 109 5.48 -9.79 6.05
CA TYR A 109 5.09 -10.13 4.68
C TYR A 109 3.59 -10.35 4.63
N LEU A 110 2.96 -9.89 3.55
CA LEU A 110 1.56 -10.23 3.23
C LEU A 110 1.54 -11.45 2.34
N GLN A 111 0.71 -12.43 2.66
CA GLN A 111 0.53 -13.64 1.85
C GLN A 111 -0.95 -13.92 1.62
N THR A 112 -1.29 -14.25 0.40
CA THR A 112 -2.65 -14.65 0.00
C THR A 112 -2.64 -15.77 -1.01
N GLN A 113 -3.71 -16.59 -1.00
CA GLN A 113 -3.99 -17.55 -2.04
C GLN A 113 -4.81 -16.88 -3.15
N LEU A 114 -4.43 -17.13 -4.39
CA LEU A 114 -5.16 -16.64 -5.55
C LEU A 114 -6.42 -17.49 -5.81
N LYS A 115 -7.45 -16.90 -6.40
CA LYS A 115 -8.71 -17.59 -6.77
C LYS A 115 -8.50 -18.77 -7.72
N SER A 116 -7.39 -18.77 -8.47
CA SER A 116 -7.08 -19.81 -9.45
C SER A 116 -5.58 -19.98 -9.60
N LYS A 117 -5.14 -21.18 -10.01
CA LYS A 117 -3.76 -21.46 -10.38
C LYS A 117 -3.40 -20.74 -11.67
N MET A 118 -2.21 -20.14 -11.68
CA MET A 118 -1.68 -19.47 -12.87
C MET A 118 -1.36 -20.49 -13.96
N LYS A 119 -1.60 -20.10 -15.20
CA LYS A 119 -1.29 -20.91 -16.39
C LYS A 119 0.13 -20.62 -16.85
N LYS A 120 0.87 -21.68 -17.17
CA LYS A 120 2.24 -21.56 -17.70
C LYS A 120 2.27 -20.63 -18.92
N ASP A 121 3.34 -19.85 -19.04
CA ASP A 121 3.61 -18.93 -20.13
C ASP A 121 2.53 -17.86 -20.35
N SER A 122 1.71 -17.63 -19.32
CA SER A 122 0.69 -16.58 -19.32
C SER A 122 1.15 -15.36 -18.51
N LEU A 123 0.79 -14.17 -19.00
CA LEU A 123 1.11 -12.91 -18.33
C LEU A 123 0.04 -12.49 -17.34
N TYR A 124 0.50 -12.01 -16.20
CA TYR A 124 -0.36 -11.47 -15.13
C TYR A 124 0.11 -10.07 -14.75
N CYS A 125 -0.86 -9.17 -14.58
CA CYS A 125 -0.64 -7.85 -14.03
C CYS A 125 -0.77 -7.93 -12.51
N VAL A 126 0.17 -7.30 -11.80
CA VAL A 126 0.17 -7.17 -10.34
C VAL A 126 0.20 -5.69 -10.00
N ARG A 127 -0.76 -5.24 -9.20
CA ARG A 127 -0.91 -3.84 -8.80
C ARG A 127 -1.27 -3.75 -7.33
N TYR A 128 -0.75 -2.76 -6.65
CA TYR A 128 -1.16 -2.37 -5.30
C TYR A 128 -0.67 -0.95 -5.00
N TYR A 129 -1.14 -0.39 -3.92
CA TYR A 129 -0.72 0.93 -3.48
C TYR A 129 -0.03 0.85 -2.13
N VAL A 130 0.94 1.75 -1.94
CA VAL A 130 1.69 1.86 -0.70
C VAL A 130 1.73 3.31 -0.22
N SER A 131 1.72 3.50 1.09
CA SER A 131 1.99 4.79 1.73
C SER A 131 2.97 4.58 2.88
N LEU A 132 3.97 5.46 3.01
CA LEU A 132 4.94 5.36 4.09
C LEU A 132 4.33 5.86 5.40
N GLY A 133 4.40 5.09 6.47
CA GLY A 133 3.91 5.51 7.78
C GLY A 133 4.68 6.72 8.32
N ASP A 134 4.01 7.70 8.89
CA ASP A 134 4.56 8.99 9.36
C ASP A 134 5.75 8.86 10.31
N LEU A 135 5.72 7.82 11.12
CA LEU A 135 6.78 7.56 12.11
C LEU A 135 7.95 6.77 11.54
N SER A 136 7.92 6.39 10.26
CA SER A 136 9.07 5.75 9.61
C SER A 136 10.23 6.72 9.47
N LYS A 137 11.41 6.33 9.94
CA LYS A 137 12.64 7.10 9.74
C LYS A 137 13.34 6.78 8.43
N TYR A 138 12.93 5.71 7.79
CA TYR A 138 13.49 5.25 6.52
C TYR A 138 12.37 4.90 5.54
N ALA A 139 12.71 4.94 4.28
CA ALA A 139 11.91 4.47 3.16
C ALA A 139 12.78 3.56 2.27
N THR A 140 12.19 2.68 1.49
CA THR A 140 12.89 1.78 0.58
C THR A 140 12.22 1.71 -0.78
N GLY A 141 12.98 1.33 -1.80
CA GLY A 141 12.49 0.97 -3.13
C GLY A 141 12.35 -0.54 -3.34
N GLU A 142 12.84 -1.34 -2.39
CA GLU A 142 12.83 -2.81 -2.49
C GLU A 142 11.46 -3.39 -2.12
N LEU A 143 10.50 -3.18 -3.03
CA LEU A 143 9.15 -3.69 -2.95
C LEU A 143 8.92 -4.66 -4.07
N GLY A 144 8.25 -5.78 -3.79
CA GLY A 144 7.95 -6.72 -4.84
C GLY A 144 6.93 -7.76 -4.45
N ALA A 145 6.54 -8.56 -5.43
CA ALA A 145 5.73 -9.75 -5.23
C ALA A 145 6.51 -10.99 -5.68
N TRP A 146 6.28 -12.07 -4.97
CA TRP A 146 6.81 -13.40 -5.29
C TRP A 146 5.66 -14.40 -5.36
N PHE A 147 5.70 -15.25 -6.37
CA PHE A 147 4.69 -16.27 -6.60
C PHE A 147 5.22 -17.68 -6.40
N SER A 148 4.40 -18.55 -5.82
CA SER A 148 4.73 -19.95 -5.55
C SER A 148 3.54 -20.88 -5.73
N LYS A 149 3.83 -22.19 -5.85
CA LYS A 149 2.82 -23.23 -5.86
C LYS A 149 2.28 -23.51 -4.46
N ASP A 150 3.16 -23.39 -3.46
CA ASP A 150 2.87 -23.76 -2.09
C ASP A 150 2.87 -22.53 -1.18
N LYS A 151 2.07 -22.61 -0.12
CA LYS A 151 2.06 -21.64 0.96
C LYS A 151 3.42 -21.61 1.65
N THR A 152 3.93 -20.41 1.94
CA THR A 152 5.12 -20.24 2.77
C THR A 152 4.72 -20.10 4.24
N GLU A 153 5.27 -20.95 5.10
CA GLU A 153 5.07 -20.90 6.55
C GLU A 153 6.41 -21.07 7.25
N LYS A 154 6.97 -19.97 7.73
CA LYS A 154 8.20 -19.96 8.53
C LYS A 154 7.87 -19.75 10.00
N GLU A 155 8.28 -20.67 10.84
CA GLU A 155 8.06 -20.60 12.28
C GLU A 155 8.85 -19.50 12.97
N GLU A 156 9.89 -18.97 12.30
CA GLU A 156 10.73 -17.89 12.79
C GLU A 156 10.52 -16.57 12.03
N PRO A 157 10.85 -15.42 12.65
CA PRO A 157 10.72 -14.11 12.00
C PRO A 157 11.91 -13.80 11.08
N VAL A 158 12.17 -14.67 10.11
CA VAL A 158 13.30 -14.57 9.18
C VAL A 158 13.03 -13.58 8.04
N SER A 159 14.09 -12.99 7.52
CA SER A 159 14.02 -12.27 6.23
C SER A 159 13.97 -13.29 5.08
N LEU A 160 12.89 -13.23 4.29
CA LEU A 160 12.78 -14.06 3.09
C LEU A 160 13.67 -13.47 2.00
N THR A 161 14.56 -14.29 1.45
CA THR A 161 15.48 -13.91 0.36
C THR A 161 15.13 -14.71 -0.88
N TYR A 162 14.10 -14.27 -1.57
CA TYR A 162 13.66 -14.86 -2.83
C TYR A 162 14.05 -13.97 -4.00
N GLU A 163 14.22 -14.56 -5.17
CA GLU A 163 14.27 -13.80 -6.41
C GLU A 163 12.89 -13.17 -6.64
N VAL A 164 12.87 -11.85 -6.67
CA VAL A 164 11.61 -11.10 -6.89
C VAL A 164 11.07 -11.43 -8.27
N THR A 165 9.84 -11.96 -8.33
CA THR A 165 9.24 -12.35 -9.62
C THR A 165 8.48 -11.20 -10.28
N VAL A 166 8.06 -10.22 -9.48
CA VAL A 166 7.39 -9.00 -9.97
C VAL A 166 8.10 -7.77 -9.40
N PRO A 167 9.17 -7.29 -10.05
CA PRO A 167 9.74 -6.00 -9.69
C PRO A 167 8.79 -4.88 -10.13
N PRO A 168 8.74 -3.76 -9.41
CA PRO A 168 8.01 -2.58 -9.87
C PRO A 168 8.56 -2.09 -11.21
N VAL A 169 7.68 -1.65 -12.10
CA VAL A 169 8.08 -1.01 -13.37
C VAL A 169 8.84 0.30 -13.11
N ARG A 170 8.49 1.00 -12.04
CA ARG A 170 9.18 2.22 -11.60
C ARG A 170 10.15 1.89 -10.48
N THR A 171 11.43 2.10 -10.71
CA THR A 171 12.47 2.08 -9.66
C THR A 171 12.50 3.43 -8.96
N LYS A 172 11.96 3.52 -7.76
CA LYS A 172 11.99 4.72 -6.93
C LYS A 172 11.97 4.33 -5.45
N ILE A 173 12.48 5.20 -4.60
CA ILE A 173 12.22 5.11 -3.15
C ILE A 173 10.78 5.57 -2.91
N TYR A 174 9.97 4.74 -2.28
CA TYR A 174 8.58 5.04 -1.94
C TYR A 174 8.56 5.77 -0.59
N ASN A 175 8.64 7.09 -0.61
CA ASN A 175 8.83 7.92 0.60
C ASN A 175 7.70 8.90 0.88
N ASP A 176 6.58 8.79 0.16
CA ASP A 176 5.43 9.65 0.40
C ASP A 176 4.58 9.13 1.58
N MET A 177 4.32 10.03 2.53
CA MET A 177 3.52 9.80 3.73
C MET A 177 2.11 10.40 3.60
N PHE A 178 1.82 11.11 2.51
CA PHE A 178 0.59 11.87 2.32
C PHE A 178 -0.29 11.33 1.21
N SER A 179 0.28 10.51 0.33
CA SER A 179 -0.44 9.91 -0.78
C SER A 179 -0.20 8.41 -0.85
N TRP A 180 -1.03 7.74 -1.60
CA TRP A 180 -0.87 6.34 -1.95
C TRP A 180 -0.11 6.24 -3.27
N GLN A 181 1.07 5.68 -3.22
CA GLN A 181 1.94 5.50 -4.38
C GLN A 181 1.67 4.15 -5.05
N GLY A 182 1.39 4.18 -6.35
CA GLY A 182 1.12 2.97 -7.11
C GLY A 182 2.36 2.12 -7.37
N VAL A 183 2.25 0.83 -7.08
CA VAL A 183 3.23 -0.21 -7.41
C VAL A 183 2.60 -1.13 -8.44
N CYS A 184 3.30 -1.37 -9.57
CA CYS A 184 2.78 -2.17 -10.66
C CYS A 184 3.90 -2.88 -11.39
N GLY A 185 3.63 -4.12 -11.77
CA GLY A 185 4.52 -4.93 -12.60
C GLY A 185 3.79 -6.06 -13.28
N THR A 186 4.47 -6.76 -14.18
CA THR A 186 3.93 -7.94 -14.86
C THR A 186 4.74 -9.17 -14.50
N TYR A 187 4.06 -10.29 -14.37
CA TYR A 187 4.64 -11.61 -14.12
C TYR A 187 4.29 -12.58 -15.25
N GLU A 188 5.29 -13.28 -15.76
CA GLU A 188 5.11 -14.39 -16.67
C GLU A 188 5.19 -15.71 -15.89
N SER A 189 4.08 -16.41 -15.80
CA SER A 189 3.93 -17.58 -14.93
C SER A 189 4.73 -18.79 -15.42
N LYS A 190 5.38 -19.48 -14.48
CA LYS A 190 6.04 -20.78 -14.71
C LYS A 190 5.05 -21.96 -14.67
N GLY A 191 3.80 -21.68 -14.24
CA GLY A 191 2.69 -22.61 -14.18
C GLY A 191 2.40 -23.17 -12.79
N ASN A 192 1.11 -23.20 -12.45
CA ASN A 192 0.58 -23.71 -11.19
C ASN A 192 0.90 -22.87 -9.92
N GLU A 193 1.37 -21.64 -10.04
CA GLU A 193 1.47 -20.74 -8.91
C GLU A 193 0.05 -20.37 -8.44
N GLU A 194 -0.19 -20.46 -7.15
CA GLU A 194 -1.48 -20.13 -6.53
C GLU A 194 -1.32 -19.31 -5.24
N TRP A 195 -0.08 -19.03 -4.83
CA TRP A 195 0.24 -18.19 -3.68
C TRP A 195 1.05 -16.97 -4.11
N MET A 196 0.74 -15.85 -3.49
CA MET A 196 1.47 -14.60 -3.66
C MET A 196 1.96 -14.10 -2.32
N ILE A 197 3.21 -13.63 -2.27
CA ILE A 197 3.76 -12.90 -1.12
C ILE A 197 4.19 -11.52 -1.59
N ILE A 198 3.78 -10.48 -0.84
CA ILE A 198 4.24 -9.11 -1.04
C ILE A 198 5.22 -8.76 0.09
N GLY A 199 6.39 -8.22 -0.28
CA GLY A 199 7.42 -7.87 0.70
C GLY A 199 8.70 -7.36 0.08
N ASN A 200 9.70 -7.15 0.95
CA ASN A 200 11.09 -6.91 0.58
C ASN A 200 11.87 -8.22 0.68
N PHE A 201 12.35 -8.72 -0.45
CA PHE A 201 13.09 -10.00 -0.57
C PHE A 201 14.59 -9.79 -0.78
N ALA A 202 15.08 -8.56 -0.86
CA ALA A 202 16.51 -8.27 -0.95
C ALA A 202 17.21 -8.59 0.38
N ALA A 203 18.48 -8.99 0.32
CA ALA A 203 19.29 -9.08 1.52
C ALA A 203 19.33 -7.72 2.23
N THR A 204 19.41 -7.71 3.56
CA THR A 204 19.29 -6.47 4.36
C THR A 204 20.33 -5.42 3.97
N GLU A 205 21.55 -5.84 3.72
CA GLU A 205 22.67 -5.01 3.31
C GLU A 205 22.59 -4.53 1.85
N LYS A 206 21.76 -5.18 1.03
CA LYS A 206 21.51 -4.82 -0.38
C LYS A 206 20.24 -4.00 -0.55
N THR A 207 19.46 -3.82 0.53
CA THR A 207 18.23 -3.03 0.47
C THR A 207 18.56 -1.55 0.30
N ASP A 208 18.16 -0.98 -0.82
CA ASP A 208 18.24 0.46 -1.04
C ASP A 208 17.27 1.19 -0.13
N ASN A 209 17.77 2.18 0.60
CA ASN A 209 16.99 2.93 1.56
C ASN A 209 17.39 4.40 1.63
N ALA A 210 16.44 5.25 2.00
CA ALA A 210 16.65 6.68 2.23
C ALA A 210 16.06 7.10 3.56
N LYS A 211 16.64 8.14 4.18
CA LYS A 211 16.06 8.75 5.38
C LYS A 211 14.79 9.51 5.03
N ALA A 212 13.74 9.30 5.82
CA ALA A 212 12.47 10.02 5.72
C ALA A 212 12.35 11.03 6.88
N LYS A 213 11.85 12.23 6.55
CA LYS A 213 11.60 13.27 7.55
C LYS A 213 10.20 13.10 8.09
N ARG A 214 10.07 13.18 9.42
CA ARG A 214 8.76 13.20 10.08
C ARG A 214 7.92 14.39 9.57
N PRO A 215 6.61 14.17 9.32
CA PRO A 215 5.72 15.26 8.93
C PRO A 215 5.70 16.38 9.94
N LYS A 216 5.54 17.62 9.47
CA LYS A 216 5.35 18.79 10.34
C LYS A 216 4.06 18.62 11.14
N GLY A 217 4.12 18.80 12.45
CA GLY A 217 2.98 18.63 13.36
C GLY A 217 2.90 17.24 14.01
N GLU A 218 3.58 16.21 13.47
CA GLU A 218 3.72 14.92 14.15
C GLU A 218 4.78 15.03 15.25
N THR A 219 4.41 14.76 16.49
CA THR A 219 5.28 14.92 17.68
C THR A 219 5.86 13.62 18.21
N ARG A 220 5.24 12.48 17.84
CA ARG A 220 5.71 11.16 18.27
C ARG A 220 7.10 10.84 17.71
N PRO A 221 7.93 10.07 18.43
CA PRO A 221 9.27 9.70 17.96
C PRO A 221 9.19 8.79 16.73
N GLN A 222 10.09 9.01 15.78
CA GLN A 222 10.24 8.12 14.62
C GLN A 222 10.83 6.77 15.03
N VAL A 223 10.35 5.70 14.38
CA VAL A 223 10.90 4.35 14.47
C VAL A 223 11.99 4.15 13.40
N PHE A 224 13.03 3.40 13.74
CA PHE A 224 14.19 3.17 12.86
C PHE A 224 13.91 2.06 11.82
N SER A 225 12.78 2.18 11.15
CA SER A 225 12.34 1.24 10.11
C SER A 225 11.67 1.94 8.94
N ALA A 226 11.50 1.21 7.84
CA ALA A 226 10.62 1.51 6.72
C ALA A 226 9.34 0.69 6.92
N TYR A 227 8.27 1.35 7.35
CA TYR A 227 6.97 0.77 7.60
C TYR A 227 5.95 1.33 6.60
N TYR A 228 5.23 0.44 5.91
CA TYR A 228 4.29 0.82 4.85
C TYR A 228 2.89 0.34 5.14
N TYR A 229 1.94 1.18 4.78
CA TYR A 229 0.56 0.78 4.57
C TYR A 229 0.39 0.24 3.15
N ILE A 230 -0.48 -0.74 2.97
CA ILE A 230 -0.79 -1.37 1.69
C ILE A 230 -2.29 -1.45 1.52
N ASP A 231 -2.76 -1.08 0.32
CA ASP A 231 -4.18 -1.17 -0.05
C ASP A 231 -4.35 -1.50 -1.54
N ASN A 232 -5.55 -1.92 -1.91
CA ASN A 232 -5.98 -2.17 -3.28
C ASN A 232 -5.07 -3.12 -4.06
N VAL A 233 -4.87 -4.33 -3.54
CA VAL A 233 -4.05 -5.37 -4.16
C VAL A 233 -4.82 -6.11 -5.25
N GLU A 234 -4.30 -6.10 -6.46
CA GLU A 234 -4.89 -6.77 -7.62
C GLU A 234 -3.87 -7.68 -8.33
N VAL A 235 -4.35 -8.85 -8.75
CA VAL A 235 -3.65 -9.74 -9.70
C VAL A 235 -4.66 -10.22 -10.73
N TYR A 236 -4.37 -10.06 -12.01
CA TYR A 236 -5.26 -10.51 -13.09
C TYR A 236 -4.49 -10.84 -14.36
N PRO A 237 -5.00 -11.77 -15.21
CA PRO A 237 -4.36 -12.12 -16.46
C PRO A 237 -4.43 -10.97 -17.46
N VAL A 238 -3.38 -10.82 -18.27
CA VAL A 238 -3.31 -9.83 -19.35
C VAL A 238 -2.79 -10.47 -20.64
N LYS A 239 -3.21 -9.93 -21.78
CA LYS A 239 -2.77 -10.44 -23.09
C LYS A 239 -1.33 -10.08 -23.41
N ASN A 240 -0.89 -8.92 -22.98
CA ASN A 240 0.47 -8.40 -23.18
C ASN A 240 0.83 -7.44 -22.04
N ARG A 241 2.10 -7.03 -21.96
CA ARG A 241 2.60 -6.15 -20.88
C ARG A 241 1.94 -4.78 -20.88
N SER A 242 1.63 -4.21 -22.05
CA SER A 242 0.98 -2.90 -22.16
C SER A 242 -0.46 -2.91 -21.62
N SER A 243 -1.15 -4.06 -21.66
CA SER A 243 -2.50 -4.22 -21.09
C SER A 243 -2.55 -4.12 -19.55
N CYS A 244 -1.40 -4.19 -18.85
CA CYS A 244 -1.30 -3.91 -17.42
C CYS A 244 -1.35 -2.41 -17.11
N SER A 245 -1.02 -1.56 -18.08
CA SER A 245 -1.06 -0.09 -17.99
C SER A 245 -0.28 0.49 -16.80
N CYS A 246 0.84 -0.13 -16.42
CA CYS A 246 1.67 0.31 -15.29
C CYS A 246 2.18 1.73 -15.43
N GLU A 247 2.52 2.16 -16.65
CA GLU A 247 2.98 3.52 -16.94
C GLU A 247 1.90 4.59 -16.67
N GLN A 248 0.64 4.18 -16.70
CA GLN A 248 -0.51 5.04 -16.49
C GLN A 248 -0.99 5.03 -15.04
N LEU A 249 -0.45 4.14 -14.21
CA LEU A 249 -0.82 4.06 -12.79
C LEU A 249 -0.31 5.32 -12.08
N LYS A 250 -1.25 6.18 -11.70
CA LYS A 250 -0.96 7.41 -10.97
C LYS A 250 -0.97 7.14 -9.48
N ASP A 251 -0.15 7.90 -8.76
CA ASP A 251 -0.24 7.96 -7.31
C ASP A 251 -1.59 8.62 -6.93
N ALA A 252 -2.26 8.10 -5.94
CA ALA A 252 -3.55 8.59 -5.47
C ALA A 252 -3.36 9.45 -4.21
N GLU A 253 -3.99 10.61 -4.17
CA GLU A 253 -3.94 11.46 -2.99
C GLU A 253 -4.84 10.89 -1.88
N SER A 254 -4.34 10.91 -0.64
CA SER A 254 -5.16 10.62 0.53
C SER A 254 -6.10 11.78 0.82
N GLU A 255 -7.26 11.51 1.40
CA GLU A 255 -8.08 12.56 1.97
C GLU A 255 -7.31 13.34 3.05
N TYR A 256 -7.65 14.62 3.17
CA TYR A 256 -7.04 15.48 4.18
C TYR A 256 -7.48 15.06 5.58
N ILE A 257 -6.53 14.79 6.45
CA ILE A 257 -6.81 14.38 7.83
C ILE A 257 -6.75 15.61 8.74
N PHE A 258 -7.79 15.81 9.53
CA PHE A 258 -7.96 17.02 10.36
C PHE A 258 -6.78 17.24 11.34
N SER A 259 -6.23 16.18 11.92
CA SER A 259 -5.07 16.26 12.82
C SER A 259 -3.78 16.72 12.13
N ARG A 260 -3.71 16.63 10.79
CA ARG A 260 -2.64 17.18 9.95
C ARG A 260 -2.94 18.59 9.44
N LYS A 261 -3.91 19.30 10.02
CA LYS A 261 -4.26 20.66 9.64
C LYS A 261 -3.00 21.56 9.68
N GLY A 262 -2.71 22.19 8.56
CA GLY A 262 -1.48 22.98 8.37
C GLY A 262 -0.26 22.18 7.85
N VAL A 263 -0.35 20.88 7.72
CA VAL A 263 0.61 20.03 7.01
C VAL A 263 0.11 19.86 5.58
N THR A 264 0.77 20.49 4.66
CA THR A 264 0.39 20.39 3.24
C THR A 264 1.27 19.37 2.54
N PRO A 265 0.72 18.47 1.73
CA PRO A 265 1.50 17.56 0.91
C PRO A 265 2.54 18.32 0.07
N PRO A 266 3.77 17.79 -0.06
CA PRO A 266 4.78 18.38 -0.93
C PRO A 266 4.23 18.46 -2.37
N GLY A 267 4.45 19.60 -3.04
CA GLY A 267 4.13 19.77 -4.45
C GLY A 267 2.78 20.43 -4.77
N LEU A 268 1.89 20.64 -3.80
CA LEU A 268 0.65 21.40 -4.05
C LEU A 268 0.93 22.88 -4.28
N LYS A 269 0.29 23.45 -5.31
CA LYS A 269 0.33 24.89 -5.57
C LYS A 269 -0.42 25.69 -4.50
N PRO A 270 -0.08 26.97 -4.27
CA PRO A 270 -0.71 27.79 -3.23
C PRO A 270 -2.25 27.83 -3.29
N LYS A 271 -2.83 27.85 -4.48
CA LYS A 271 -4.27 27.85 -4.70
C LYS A 271 -4.92 26.54 -4.22
N GLU A 272 -4.35 25.39 -4.57
CA GLU A 272 -4.79 24.06 -4.14
C GLU A 272 -4.70 23.88 -2.63
N ARG A 273 -3.70 24.52 -2.01
CA ARG A 273 -3.55 24.56 -0.54
C ARG A 273 -4.71 25.32 0.13
N ALA A 274 -5.08 26.47 -0.43
CA ALA A 274 -6.15 27.32 0.09
C ALA A 274 -7.52 26.62 -0.06
N GLU A 275 -7.81 26.01 -1.18
CA GLU A 275 -9.05 25.29 -1.44
C GLU A 275 -9.25 24.11 -0.47
N ARG A 276 -8.20 23.36 -0.16
CA ARG A 276 -8.27 22.24 0.81
C ARG A 276 -8.45 22.72 2.26
N GLN A 277 -8.03 23.94 2.60
CA GLN A 277 -8.23 24.50 3.94
C GLN A 277 -9.64 25.07 4.17
N THR A 278 -10.37 25.33 3.09
CA THR A 278 -11.66 26.07 3.15
C THR A 278 -12.89 25.14 3.21
N ILE A 279 -12.74 23.82 3.02
CA ILE A 279 -13.86 22.89 2.77
C ILE A 279 -14.48 22.30 4.06
N TYR A 280 -13.98 22.59 5.25
CA TYR A 280 -14.48 21.97 6.48
C TYR A 280 -14.98 23.00 7.50
N PHE A 281 -16.17 23.50 7.25
CA PHE A 281 -17.05 24.11 8.23
C PHE A 281 -18.43 23.47 8.18
#